data_17a573f07a129b25cb78d33bcbfa8270
#
_entry.id   17a573f07a129b25cb78d33bcbfa8270
#
_cell.length_a   1.000
_cell.length_b   1.000
_cell.length_c   1.000
_cell.angle_alpha   90.00
_cell.angle_beta   90.00
_cell.angle_gamma   90.00
#
_symmetry.space_group_name_H-M   'P 1'
#
loop_
_entity.id
_entity.type
_entity.pdbx_description
1 polymer ?
#
loop_
_entity_poly.entity_id
_entity_poly.type
_entity_poly.pdbx_seq_one_letter_code
_entity_poly.pdbx_strand_id
1 'polypeptide(L)'
;MNFGFTEEQNLLREQVERFMREDCSLAKIRELCNEQKGFDISLWEKIAELGWLALTIDPKYGGLGLKWVDLTVVLEETAKGLSPFPILSQALSSALIDSCGSEHQKERWLPKLANGEMILSLIHI
;
A
#
# COMPACT_ATOMS: atom_id res chain seq x y z
N MET A 1 21.26 2.44 21.64
CA MET A 1 20.53 1.82 20.53
C MET A 1 19.06 2.19 20.71
N ASN A 2 18.49 2.91 19.77
CA ASN A 2 17.07 3.30 19.85
C ASN A 2 16.25 2.29 19.03
N PHE A 3 15.37 1.55 19.67
CA PHE A 3 14.46 0.59 19.03
C PHE A 3 13.07 1.21 18.74
N GLY A 4 12.88 2.51 19.02
CA GLY A 4 11.64 3.22 18.72
C GLY A 4 11.55 3.60 17.23
N PHE A 5 10.35 3.98 16.83
CA PHE A 5 10.12 4.54 15.49
C PHE A 5 10.77 5.92 15.34
N THR A 6 11.16 6.26 14.12
CA THR A 6 11.64 7.61 13.78
C THR A 6 10.47 8.61 13.79
N GLU A 7 10.79 9.90 13.75
CA GLU A 7 9.77 10.95 13.63
C GLU A 7 8.96 10.78 12.32
N GLU A 8 9.63 10.47 11.21
CA GLU A 8 8.98 10.23 9.92
C GLU A 8 8.04 9.01 9.97
N GLN A 9 8.44 7.93 10.65
CA GLN A 9 7.59 6.75 10.84
C GLN A 9 6.38 7.05 11.72
N ASN A 10 6.53 7.89 12.73
CA ASN A 10 5.40 8.33 13.55
C ASN A 10 4.44 9.23 12.77
N LEU A 11 4.94 10.15 11.93
CA LEU A 11 4.11 10.97 11.05
C LEU A 11 3.35 10.11 10.04
N LEU A 12 4.00 9.11 9.46
CA LEU A 12 3.36 8.14 8.57
C LEU A 12 2.25 7.38 9.29
N ARG A 13 2.50 6.94 10.53
CA ARG A 13 1.49 6.27 11.38
C ARG A 13 0.26 7.15 11.59
N GLU A 14 0.47 8.40 12.02
CA GLU A 14 -0.62 9.36 12.23
C GLU A 14 -1.43 9.62 10.96
N GLN A 15 -0.77 9.68 9.80
CA GLN A 15 -1.44 9.83 8.51
C GLN A 15 -2.34 8.62 8.21
N VAL A 16 -1.84 7.41 8.43
CA VAL A 16 -2.61 6.17 8.17
C VAL A 16 -3.78 6.06 9.14
N GLU A 17 -3.56 6.31 10.44
CA GLU A 17 -4.63 6.31 11.45
C GLU A 17 -5.75 7.30 11.09
N ARG A 18 -5.39 8.51 10.67
CA ARG A 18 -6.35 9.52 10.26
C ARG A 18 -7.17 9.06 9.05
N PHE A 19 -6.53 8.54 8.00
CA PHE A 19 -7.21 8.01 6.83
C PHE A 19 -8.18 6.88 7.20
N MET A 20 -7.73 5.92 8.03
CA MET A 20 -8.60 4.81 8.45
C MET A 20 -9.80 5.29 9.27
N ARG A 21 -9.63 6.32 10.09
CA ARG A 21 -10.72 6.88 10.89
C ARG A 21 -11.71 7.70 10.06
N GLU A 22 -11.22 8.52 9.14
CA GLU A 22 -12.01 9.53 8.42
C GLU A 22 -12.57 9.01 7.10
N ASP A 23 -11.73 8.36 6.28
CA ASP A 23 -12.10 7.91 4.94
C ASP A 23 -12.53 6.43 4.91
N CYS A 24 -11.99 5.60 5.78
CA CYS A 24 -12.19 4.15 5.78
C CYS A 24 -12.70 3.63 7.13
N SER A 25 -13.76 4.24 7.66
CA SER A 25 -14.35 3.83 8.94
C SER A 25 -14.93 2.42 8.89
N LEU A 26 -15.06 1.77 10.05
CA LEU A 26 -15.69 0.43 10.15
C LEU A 26 -17.11 0.39 9.56
N ALA A 27 -17.87 1.48 9.64
CA ALA A 27 -19.18 1.58 9.03
C ALA A 27 -19.08 1.50 7.49
N LYS A 28 -18.13 2.23 6.90
CA LYS A 28 -17.86 2.19 5.45
C LYS A 28 -17.38 0.82 5.00
N ILE A 29 -16.51 0.16 5.76
CA ILE A 29 -16.04 -1.19 5.45
C ILE A 29 -17.20 -2.19 5.44
N ARG A 30 -18.10 -2.12 6.43
CA ARG A 30 -19.30 -2.98 6.46
C ARG A 30 -20.22 -2.74 5.27
N GLU A 31 -20.39 -1.50 4.84
CA GLU A 31 -21.14 -1.14 3.63
C GLU A 31 -20.53 -1.81 2.39
N LEU A 32 -19.21 -1.67 2.19
CA LEU A 32 -18.49 -2.29 1.07
C LEU A 32 -18.62 -3.82 1.06
N CYS A 33 -18.55 -4.46 2.23
CA CYS A 33 -18.75 -5.91 2.36
C CYS A 33 -20.17 -6.33 1.97
N ASN A 34 -21.18 -5.55 2.38
CA ASN A 34 -22.58 -5.85 2.08
C ASN A 34 -22.91 -5.67 0.57
N GLU A 35 -22.25 -4.72 -0.10
CA GLU A 35 -22.41 -4.47 -1.52
C GLU A 35 -21.70 -5.49 -2.42
N GLN A 36 -20.96 -6.44 -1.85
CA GLN A 36 -20.14 -7.44 -2.56
C GLN A 36 -19.10 -6.83 -3.53
N LYS A 37 -18.75 -5.57 -3.35
CA LYS A 37 -17.78 -4.85 -4.18
C LYS A 37 -16.33 -5.09 -3.78
N GLY A 38 -16.09 -5.69 -2.62
CA GLY A 38 -14.78 -5.97 -2.09
C GLY A 38 -14.06 -4.72 -1.56
N PHE A 39 -13.85 -3.69 -2.39
CA PHE A 39 -13.29 -2.39 -1.98
C PHE A 39 -13.72 -1.26 -2.92
N ASP A 40 -13.52 -0.02 -2.46
CA ASP A 40 -13.85 1.19 -3.20
C ASP A 40 -12.64 1.68 -4.01
N ILE A 41 -12.80 1.82 -5.34
CA ILE A 41 -11.74 2.27 -6.24
C ILE A 41 -11.28 3.70 -5.89
N SER A 42 -12.20 4.59 -5.50
CA SER A 42 -11.85 5.97 -5.16
C SER A 42 -10.97 6.05 -3.90
N LEU A 43 -11.18 5.16 -2.95
CA LEU A 43 -10.31 5.03 -1.78
C LEU A 43 -8.96 4.41 -2.13
N TRP A 44 -8.93 3.48 -3.08
CA TRP A 44 -7.68 2.92 -3.60
C TRP A 44 -6.81 3.98 -4.30
N GLU A 45 -7.44 4.84 -5.11
CA GLU A 45 -6.77 5.97 -5.75
C GLU A 45 -6.18 6.93 -4.70
N LYS A 46 -6.92 7.24 -3.63
CA LYS A 46 -6.40 8.04 -2.51
C LYS A 46 -5.20 7.37 -1.82
N ILE A 47 -5.23 6.05 -1.63
CA ILE A 47 -4.11 5.28 -1.06
C ILE A 47 -2.86 5.41 -1.96
N ALA A 48 -3.05 5.34 -3.28
CA ALA A 48 -1.98 5.54 -4.24
C ALA A 48 -1.42 6.97 -4.19
N GLU A 49 -2.29 7.99 -4.14
CA GLU A 49 -1.90 9.41 -4.00
C GLU A 49 -1.13 9.67 -2.71
N LEU A 50 -1.45 8.99 -1.61
CA LEU A 50 -0.72 9.04 -0.35
C LEU A 50 0.65 8.32 -0.43
N GLY A 51 0.95 7.65 -1.53
CA GLY A 51 2.23 7.00 -1.79
C GLY A 51 2.43 5.65 -1.11
N TRP A 52 1.40 5.08 -0.48
CA TRP A 52 1.56 3.83 0.29
C TRP A 52 1.90 2.63 -0.59
N LEU A 53 1.45 2.62 -1.84
CA LEU A 53 1.77 1.56 -2.81
C LEU A 53 3.18 1.67 -3.36
N ALA A 54 3.77 2.87 -3.30
CA ALA A 54 5.08 3.21 -3.83
C ALA A 54 6.22 3.13 -2.80
N LEU A 55 5.90 2.87 -1.51
CA LEU A 55 6.84 3.00 -0.40
C LEU A 55 8.18 2.29 -0.64
N THR A 56 8.15 1.03 -1.04
CA THR A 56 9.34 0.19 -1.18
C THR A 56 9.87 0.07 -2.62
N ILE A 57 9.18 0.69 -3.58
CA ILE A 57 9.59 0.69 -4.99
C ILE A 57 10.72 1.71 -5.18
N ASP A 58 11.70 1.34 -6.01
CA ASP A 58 12.82 2.20 -6.33
C ASP A 58 12.34 3.52 -6.99
N PRO A 59 12.90 4.68 -6.61
CA PRO A 59 12.59 5.98 -7.23
C PRO A 59 12.75 6.00 -8.76
N LYS A 60 13.64 5.19 -9.30
CA LYS A 60 13.80 5.00 -10.74
C LYS A 60 12.50 4.60 -11.44
N TYR A 61 11.63 3.88 -10.74
CA TYR A 61 10.34 3.38 -11.23
C TYR A 61 9.13 4.11 -10.63
N GLY A 62 9.35 5.30 -10.08
CA GLY A 62 8.29 6.13 -9.50
C GLY A 62 7.94 5.79 -8.05
N GLY A 63 8.79 5.04 -7.37
CA GLY A 63 8.65 4.71 -5.95
C GLY A 63 9.26 5.75 -5.01
N LEU A 64 9.15 5.51 -3.72
CA LEU A 64 9.72 6.34 -2.65
C LEU A 64 11.04 5.79 -2.11
N GLY A 65 11.41 4.55 -2.42
CA GLY A 65 12.66 3.93 -2.00
C GLY A 65 12.82 3.77 -0.50
N LEU A 66 11.72 3.73 0.24
CA LEU A 66 11.72 3.54 1.69
C LEU A 66 11.94 2.06 2.05
N LYS A 67 12.14 1.80 3.33
CA LYS A 67 12.45 0.45 3.82
C LYS A 67 11.18 -0.33 4.13
N TRP A 68 11.32 -1.64 4.21
CA TRP A 68 10.24 -2.55 4.63
C TRP A 68 9.68 -2.22 6.01
N VAL A 69 10.51 -1.69 6.92
CA VAL A 69 10.05 -1.26 8.23
C VAL A 69 9.05 -0.09 8.13
N ASP A 70 9.19 0.79 7.15
CA ASP A 70 8.24 1.88 6.92
C ASP A 70 6.90 1.33 6.39
N LEU A 71 6.95 0.34 5.50
CA LEU A 71 5.75 -0.36 5.04
C LEU A 71 5.04 -1.09 6.19
N THR A 72 5.78 -1.66 7.16
CA THR A 72 5.13 -2.34 8.30
C THR A 72 4.29 -1.39 9.14
N VAL A 73 4.66 -0.11 9.24
CA VAL A 73 3.84 0.92 9.90
C VAL A 73 2.49 1.07 9.22
N VAL A 74 2.47 1.15 7.88
CA VAL A 74 1.23 1.24 7.10
C VAL A 74 0.39 -0.02 7.26
N LEU A 75 1.01 -1.20 7.16
CA LEU A 75 0.31 -2.48 7.27
C LEU A 75 -0.30 -2.68 8.67
N GLU A 76 0.42 -2.29 9.72
CA GLU A 76 -0.07 -2.38 11.10
C GLU A 76 -1.33 -1.51 11.30
N GLU A 77 -1.27 -0.24 10.89
CA GLU A 77 -2.39 0.68 11.10
C GLU A 77 -3.59 0.35 10.18
N THR A 78 -3.35 -0.04 8.95
CA THR A 78 -4.43 -0.49 8.06
C THR A 78 -5.09 -1.78 8.56
N ALA A 79 -4.30 -2.71 9.13
CA ALA A 79 -4.83 -3.93 9.75
C ALA A 79 -5.68 -3.64 11.00
N LYS A 80 -5.26 -2.71 11.87
CA LYS A 80 -6.06 -2.26 13.02
C LYS A 80 -7.43 -1.71 12.59
N GLY A 81 -7.47 -1.01 11.46
CA GLY A 81 -8.70 -0.49 10.87
C GLY A 81 -9.49 -1.50 10.03
N LEU A 82 -9.05 -2.76 9.93
CA LEU A 82 -9.65 -3.80 9.08
C LEU A 82 -9.75 -3.39 7.60
N SER A 83 -8.71 -2.75 7.08
CA SER A 83 -8.65 -2.31 5.69
C SER A 83 -8.89 -3.46 4.70
N PRO A 84 -9.82 -3.32 3.73
CA PRO A 84 -10.07 -4.34 2.73
C PRO A 84 -9.10 -4.26 1.53
N PHE A 85 -8.19 -3.28 1.53
CA PHE A 85 -7.32 -3.01 0.39
C PHE A 85 -6.14 -4.00 0.32
N PRO A 86 -5.75 -4.48 -0.89
CA PRO A 86 -4.70 -5.47 -1.07
C PRO A 86 -3.28 -4.86 -1.02
N ILE A 87 -2.99 -4.00 -0.03
CA ILE A 87 -1.70 -3.27 0.09
C ILE A 87 -0.54 -4.26 0.24
N LEU A 88 -0.68 -5.29 1.09
CA LEU A 88 0.36 -6.30 1.28
C LEU A 88 0.63 -7.09 0.00
N SER A 89 -0.42 -7.55 -0.68
CA SER A 89 -0.28 -8.29 -1.95
C SER A 89 0.40 -7.45 -3.01
N GLN A 90 0.04 -6.17 -3.10
CA GLN A 90 0.64 -5.20 -4.01
C GLN A 90 2.14 -5.02 -3.72
N ALA A 91 2.52 -4.82 -2.45
CA ALA A 91 3.90 -4.65 -2.03
C ALA A 91 4.75 -5.90 -2.31
N LEU A 92 4.24 -7.10 -2.01
CA LEU A 92 4.94 -8.35 -2.28
C LEU A 92 5.11 -8.60 -3.79
N SER A 93 4.09 -8.29 -4.59
CA SER A 93 4.17 -8.41 -6.05
C SER A 93 5.20 -7.44 -6.64
N SER A 94 5.22 -6.21 -6.16
CA SER A 94 6.22 -5.21 -6.56
C SER A 94 7.63 -5.65 -6.20
N ALA A 95 7.83 -6.16 -5.00
CA ALA A 95 9.13 -6.68 -4.56
C ALA A 95 9.61 -7.87 -5.40
N LEU A 96 8.70 -8.77 -5.77
CA LEU A 96 9.04 -9.90 -6.64
C LEU A 96 9.50 -9.42 -8.02
N ILE A 97 8.77 -8.48 -8.62
CA ILE A 97 9.15 -7.91 -9.93
C ILE A 97 10.48 -7.17 -9.80
N ASP A 98 10.69 -6.40 -8.75
CA ASP A 98 11.94 -5.68 -8.53
C ASP A 98 13.13 -6.61 -8.35
N SER A 99 12.95 -7.71 -7.62
CA SER A 99 14.04 -8.66 -7.34
C SER A 99 14.36 -9.60 -8.50
N CYS A 100 13.34 -10.06 -9.24
CA CYS A 100 13.46 -11.16 -10.21
C CYS A 100 13.12 -10.75 -11.65
N GLY A 101 12.52 -9.59 -11.84
CA GLY A 101 12.11 -9.10 -13.15
C GLY A 101 13.30 -8.60 -14.00
N SER A 102 13.18 -8.73 -15.32
CA SER A 102 14.09 -8.03 -16.24
C SER A 102 13.86 -6.51 -16.19
N GLU A 103 14.85 -5.72 -16.63
CA GLU A 103 14.69 -4.24 -16.67
C GLU A 103 13.43 -3.84 -17.42
N HIS A 104 13.14 -4.46 -18.57
CA HIS A 104 11.92 -4.20 -19.35
C HIS A 104 10.64 -4.50 -18.53
N GLN A 105 10.62 -5.55 -17.74
CA GLN A 105 9.48 -5.88 -16.87
C GLN A 105 9.33 -4.86 -15.74
N LYS A 106 10.43 -4.45 -15.10
CA LYS A 106 10.43 -3.43 -14.06
C LYS A 106 9.92 -2.09 -14.58
N GLU A 107 10.47 -1.61 -15.69
CA GLU A 107 10.03 -0.36 -16.33
C GLU A 107 8.56 -0.37 -16.75
N ARG A 108 8.05 -1.53 -17.17
CA ARG A 108 6.67 -1.68 -17.61
C ARG A 108 5.66 -1.76 -16.46
N TRP A 109 6.01 -2.44 -15.37
CA TRP A 109 5.05 -2.82 -14.33
C TRP A 109 5.16 -2.00 -13.05
N LEU A 110 6.38 -1.71 -12.56
CA LEU A 110 6.56 -1.04 -11.27
C LEU A 110 5.91 0.35 -11.21
N PRO A 111 5.99 1.22 -12.24
CA PRO A 111 5.31 2.51 -12.20
C PRO A 111 3.79 2.37 -12.06
N LYS A 112 3.18 1.39 -12.73
CA LYS A 112 1.73 1.14 -12.67
C LYS A 112 1.29 0.58 -11.33
N LEU A 113 2.16 -0.17 -10.67
CA LEU A 113 1.92 -0.68 -9.33
C LEU A 113 2.06 0.44 -8.29
N ALA A 114 3.05 1.32 -8.47
CA ALA A 114 3.30 2.45 -7.58
C ALA A 114 2.15 3.45 -7.55
N ASN A 115 1.54 3.73 -8.71
CA ASN A 115 0.43 4.69 -8.83
C ASN A 115 -0.97 4.05 -8.73
N GLY A 116 -1.06 2.74 -8.46
CA GLY A 116 -2.33 2.06 -8.24
C GLY A 116 -3.15 1.76 -9.50
N GLU A 117 -2.63 2.06 -10.71
CA GLU A 117 -3.30 1.71 -11.98
C GLU A 117 -3.47 0.20 -12.16
N MET A 118 -2.60 -0.58 -11.52
CA MET A 118 -2.61 -2.03 -11.57
C MET A 118 -2.60 -2.62 -10.18
N ILE A 119 -3.40 -3.64 -9.97
CA ILE A 119 -3.43 -4.43 -8.74
C ILE A 119 -2.93 -5.83 -9.06
N LEU A 120 -1.90 -6.27 -8.34
CA LEU A 120 -1.36 -7.61 -8.46
C LEU A 120 -1.47 -8.37 -7.14
N SER A 121 -1.58 -9.69 -7.27
CA SER A 121 -1.51 -10.63 -6.15
C SER A 121 -0.61 -11.81 -6.51
N LEU A 122 -0.06 -12.46 -5.50
CA LEU A 122 0.78 -13.65 -5.63
C LEU A 122 -0.02 -14.96 -5.50
N ILE A 123 -1.34 -14.91 -5.63
CA ILE A 123 -2.19 -16.10 -5.64
C ILE A 123 -2.36 -16.61 -7.07
N HIS A 124 -2.25 -17.94 -7.19
CA HIS A 124 -2.62 -18.63 -8.41
C HIS A 124 -4.14 -18.69 -8.51
N ILE A 125 -4.67 -18.15 -9.60
CA ILE A 125 -6.12 -18.16 -9.89
C ILE A 125 -6.35 -19.12 -11.05
#